data_b642496e28b01bb57adf5e1056d162b1
#
_entry.id   b642496e28b01bb57adf5e1056d162b1
#
_cell.length_a   1.000
_cell.length_b   1.000
_cell.length_c   1.000
_cell.angle_alpha   90.00
_cell.angle_beta   90.00
_cell.angle_gamma   90.00
#
_symmetry.space_group_name_H-M   'P 1'
#
loop_
_entity.id
_entity.type
_entity.pdbx_description
1 polymer ?
#
loop_
_entity_poly.entity_id
_entity_poly.type
_entity_poly.pdbx_seq_one_letter_code
_entity_poly.pdbx_strand_id
1 'polypeptide(L)'
;MPLLFSYGTLQQPEVQQANYGRLLDGTPDALLGYRLEPLTISDPDVVRVSGKAVHTIARPSGNPEDRIDGVRFTLTEAELAATDDYEVKAYARAEIVLESGVRAFAYVWDS
;
A
#
# COMPACT_ATOMS: atom_id res chain seq x y z
N MET A 1 -12.09 10.87 7.26
CA MET A 1 -11.36 10.47 6.04
C MET A 1 -10.51 9.23 6.33
N PRO A 2 -10.49 8.23 5.46
CA PRO A 2 -9.69 7.04 5.71
C PRO A 2 -8.20 7.31 5.62
N LEU A 3 -7.41 6.51 6.35
CA LEU A 3 -5.96 6.51 6.28
C LEU A 3 -5.50 5.26 5.53
N LEU A 4 -4.51 5.42 4.67
CA LEU A 4 -3.90 4.33 3.91
C LEU A 4 -2.41 4.27 4.22
N PHE A 5 -1.94 3.12 4.67
CA PHE A 5 -0.51 2.86 4.83
C PHE A 5 0.02 2.24 3.54
N SER A 6 1.03 2.87 2.96
CA SER A 6 1.68 2.37 1.76
C SER A 6 3.15 2.05 2.03
N TYR A 7 3.56 0.89 1.58
CA TYR A 7 4.96 0.45 1.63
C TYR A 7 5.55 0.25 0.23
N GLY A 8 4.84 0.65 -0.81
CA GLY A 8 5.20 0.40 -2.21
C GLY A 8 5.05 1.61 -3.12
N THR A 9 4.59 1.37 -4.34
CA THR A 9 4.59 2.36 -5.43
C THR A 9 3.69 3.56 -5.19
N LEU A 10 2.65 3.44 -4.34
CA LEU A 10 1.77 4.57 -4.02
C LEU A 10 2.49 5.71 -3.31
N GLN A 11 3.72 5.50 -2.83
CA GLN A 11 4.56 6.55 -2.28
C GLN A 11 5.19 7.43 -3.36
N GLN A 12 5.18 6.98 -4.61
CA GLN A 12 5.81 7.71 -5.72
C GLN A 12 4.90 8.82 -6.21
N PRO A 13 5.43 10.06 -6.42
CA PRO A 13 4.62 11.19 -6.87
C PRO A 13 3.89 10.91 -8.19
N GLU A 14 4.52 10.25 -9.15
CA GLU A 14 3.93 9.94 -10.45
C GLU A 14 2.71 9.02 -10.30
N VAL A 15 2.79 8.04 -9.41
CA VAL A 15 1.69 7.12 -9.15
C VAL A 15 0.54 7.84 -8.47
N GLN A 16 0.83 8.74 -7.52
CA GLN A 16 -0.18 9.54 -6.85
C GLN A 16 -0.91 10.45 -7.84
N GLN A 17 -0.19 11.13 -8.71
CA GLN A 17 -0.81 11.98 -9.73
C GLN A 17 -1.66 11.17 -10.70
N ALA A 18 -1.21 9.98 -11.11
CA ALA A 18 -1.95 9.13 -12.03
C ALA A 18 -3.28 8.63 -11.44
N ASN A 19 -3.30 8.35 -10.13
CA ASN A 19 -4.48 7.78 -9.49
C ASN A 19 -5.41 8.81 -8.85
N TYR A 20 -4.86 9.93 -8.35
CA TYR A 20 -5.62 10.88 -7.54
C TYR A 20 -5.64 12.29 -8.11
N GLY A 21 -4.81 12.56 -9.12
CA GLY A 21 -4.68 13.90 -9.70
C GLY A 21 -4.05 14.91 -8.73
N ARG A 22 -3.40 14.46 -7.68
CA ARG A 22 -2.73 15.30 -6.69
C ARG A 22 -1.64 14.53 -5.96
N LEU A 23 -0.75 15.24 -5.27
CA LEU A 23 0.20 14.64 -4.34
C LEU A 23 -0.47 14.50 -2.97
N LEU A 24 -0.20 13.38 -2.29
CA LEU A 24 -0.78 13.09 -0.99
C LEU A 24 0.15 13.59 0.12
N ASP A 25 -0.46 14.05 1.21
CA ASP A 25 0.27 14.36 2.44
C ASP A 25 0.44 13.06 3.22
N GLY A 26 1.70 12.75 3.58
CA GLY A 26 2.01 11.50 4.26
C GLY A 26 2.81 11.71 5.53
N THR A 27 2.70 10.74 6.44
CA THR A 27 3.47 10.68 7.68
C THR A 27 4.16 9.32 7.74
N PRO A 28 5.48 9.27 7.96
CA PRO A 28 6.17 7.99 8.13
C PRO A 28 5.59 7.18 9.28
N ASP A 29 5.44 5.88 9.06
CA ASP A 29 4.95 4.94 10.06
C ASP A 29 5.48 3.55 9.72
N ALA A 30 5.04 2.53 10.45
CA ALA A 30 5.48 1.16 10.22
C ALA A 30 4.37 0.16 10.52
N LEU A 31 4.41 -0.96 9.80
CA LEU A 31 3.51 -2.10 10.00
C LEU A 31 4.30 -3.22 10.68
N LEU A 32 3.85 -3.63 11.86
CA LEU A 32 4.49 -4.70 12.63
C LEU A 32 3.80 -6.04 12.40
N GLY A 33 4.57 -7.12 12.49
CA GLY A 33 4.04 -8.48 12.33
C GLY A 33 3.87 -8.91 10.89
N TYR A 34 4.46 -8.15 9.95
CA TYR A 34 4.42 -8.43 8.51
C TYR A 34 5.84 -8.36 7.95
N ARG A 35 6.06 -9.08 6.86
CA ARG A 35 7.31 -9.01 6.10
C ARG A 35 7.03 -8.79 4.62
N LEU A 36 7.98 -8.21 3.90
CA LEU A 36 7.87 -8.01 2.47
C LEU A 36 8.33 -9.25 1.72
N GLU A 37 7.57 -9.62 0.69
CA GLU A 37 7.94 -10.68 -0.23
C GLU A 37 7.76 -10.16 -1.67
N PRO A 38 8.58 -10.63 -2.63
CA PRO A 38 8.44 -10.20 -4.01
C PRO A 38 7.16 -10.78 -4.63
N LEU A 39 6.50 -9.96 -5.47
CA LEU A 39 5.34 -10.35 -6.24
C LEU A 39 5.55 -9.90 -7.69
N THR A 40 5.56 -10.84 -8.63
CA THR A 40 5.67 -10.50 -10.04
C THR A 40 4.30 -10.06 -10.58
N ILE A 41 4.27 -8.86 -11.18
CA ILE A 41 3.05 -8.29 -11.76
C ILE A 41 3.10 -8.54 -13.27
N SER A 42 2.08 -9.24 -13.79
CA SER A 42 1.96 -9.53 -15.21
C SER A 42 0.99 -8.58 -15.94
N ASP A 43 0.24 -7.76 -15.20
CA ASP A 43 -0.70 -6.80 -15.81
C ASP A 43 0.09 -5.63 -16.42
N PRO A 44 0.04 -5.44 -17.76
CA PRO A 44 0.83 -4.39 -18.41
C PRO A 44 0.38 -2.97 -18.02
N ASP A 45 -0.89 -2.78 -17.66
CA ASP A 45 -1.36 -1.46 -17.23
C ASP A 45 -0.76 -1.07 -15.89
N VAL A 46 -0.65 -2.00 -14.95
CA VAL A 46 -0.02 -1.77 -13.66
C VAL A 46 1.47 -1.49 -13.83
N VAL A 47 2.16 -2.27 -14.66
CA VAL A 47 3.59 -2.07 -14.94
C VAL A 47 3.82 -0.69 -15.58
N ARG A 48 2.98 -0.28 -16.51
CA ARG A 48 3.11 1.01 -17.18
C ARG A 48 2.98 2.19 -16.21
N VAL A 49 2.02 2.12 -15.27
CA VAL A 49 1.81 3.19 -14.30
C VAL A 49 2.91 3.24 -13.25
N SER A 50 3.28 2.09 -12.70
CA SER A 50 4.28 2.02 -11.62
C SER A 50 5.73 1.97 -12.14
N GLY A 51 5.93 1.56 -13.39
CA GLY A 51 7.26 1.36 -13.96
C GLY A 51 7.98 0.12 -13.46
N LYS A 52 7.27 -0.81 -12.81
CA LYS A 52 7.87 -2.02 -12.24
C LYS A 52 7.06 -3.25 -12.58
N ALA A 53 7.74 -4.30 -13.05
CA ALA A 53 7.14 -5.61 -13.28
C ALA A 53 7.12 -6.48 -12.01
N VAL A 54 8.01 -6.22 -11.05
CA VAL A 54 8.07 -6.92 -9.77
C VAL A 54 7.78 -5.93 -8.66
N HIS A 55 6.78 -6.23 -7.84
CA HIS A 55 6.39 -5.44 -6.67
C HIS A 55 6.66 -6.25 -5.41
N THR A 56 6.59 -5.59 -4.26
CA THR A 56 6.62 -6.27 -2.98
C THR A 56 5.21 -6.36 -2.41
N ILE A 57 4.97 -7.39 -1.63
CA ILE A 57 3.69 -7.59 -0.95
C ILE A 57 3.94 -7.89 0.53
N ALA A 58 3.13 -7.30 1.40
CA ALA A 58 3.19 -7.55 2.83
C ALA A 58 2.45 -8.85 3.16
N ARG A 59 3.11 -9.75 3.87
CA ARG A 59 2.51 -11.01 4.34
C ARG A 59 2.63 -11.10 5.85
N PRO A 60 1.59 -11.61 6.55
CA PRO A 60 1.71 -11.88 7.99
C PRO A 60 2.87 -12.83 8.24
N SER A 61 3.78 -12.43 9.12
CA SER A 61 4.98 -13.22 9.43
C SER A 61 4.83 -14.09 10.68
N GLY A 62 3.85 -13.77 11.53
CA GLY A 62 3.72 -14.41 12.84
C GLY A 62 4.75 -13.91 13.86
N ASN A 63 5.63 -13.02 13.48
CA ASN A 63 6.65 -12.45 14.36
C ASN A 63 6.38 -10.97 14.60
N PRO A 64 5.98 -10.56 15.82
CA PRO A 64 5.66 -9.14 16.08
C PRO A 64 6.86 -8.21 15.99
N GLU A 65 8.08 -8.74 15.91
CA GLU A 65 9.29 -7.93 15.73
C GLU A 65 9.57 -7.63 14.25
N ASP A 66 8.95 -8.34 13.32
CA ASP A 66 9.07 -8.01 11.90
C ASP A 66 8.38 -6.68 11.64
N ARG A 67 9.00 -5.87 10.78
CA ARG A 67 8.61 -4.48 10.56
C ARG A 67 8.72 -4.10 9.09
N ILE A 68 7.71 -3.41 8.59
CA ILE A 68 7.72 -2.81 7.27
C ILE A 68 7.61 -1.29 7.43
N ASP A 69 8.64 -0.56 7.00
CA ASP A 69 8.59 0.90 6.99
C ASP A 69 7.78 1.39 5.79
N GLY A 70 7.02 2.45 5.99
CA GLY A 70 6.23 3.05 4.93
C GLY A 70 5.71 4.41 5.33
N VAL A 71 4.62 4.83 4.66
CA VAL A 71 4.02 6.15 4.87
C VAL A 71 2.51 5.99 4.92
N ARG A 72 1.86 6.63 5.89
CA ARG A 72 0.40 6.70 5.95
C ARG A 72 -0.10 8.00 5.35
N PHE A 73 -1.13 7.89 4.53
CA PHE A 73 -1.73 9.01 3.82
C PHE A 73 -3.20 9.15 4.19
N THR A 74 -3.69 10.40 4.23
CA THR A 74 -5.12 10.67 4.37
C THR A 74 -5.76 10.73 2.99
N LEU A 75 -6.79 9.92 2.75
CA LEU A 75 -7.50 9.86 1.48
C LEU A 75 -8.97 10.27 1.65
N THR A 76 -9.61 10.66 0.54
CA THR A 76 -11.06 10.72 0.48
C THR A 76 -11.61 9.31 0.23
N GLU A 77 -12.92 9.13 0.44
CA GLU A 77 -13.57 7.84 0.12
C GLU A 77 -13.43 7.50 -1.37
N ALA A 78 -13.55 8.49 -2.26
CA ALA A 78 -13.38 8.29 -3.69
C ALA A 78 -11.95 7.88 -4.04
N GLU A 79 -10.95 8.46 -3.37
CA GLU A 79 -9.56 8.10 -3.56
C GLU A 79 -9.26 6.69 -3.09
N LEU A 80 -9.86 6.27 -1.99
CA LEU A 80 -9.71 4.89 -1.52
C LEU A 80 -10.30 3.90 -2.52
N ALA A 81 -11.46 4.22 -3.12
CA ALA A 81 -12.06 3.39 -4.16
C ALA A 81 -11.16 3.31 -5.40
N ALA A 82 -10.53 4.41 -5.79
CA ALA A 82 -9.58 4.43 -6.90
C ALA A 82 -8.35 3.55 -6.60
N THR A 83 -7.93 3.50 -5.34
CA THR A 83 -6.83 2.66 -4.92
C THR A 83 -7.19 1.17 -5.01
N ASP A 84 -8.43 0.82 -4.66
CA ASP A 84 -8.92 -0.56 -4.83
C ASP A 84 -8.83 -1.00 -6.30
N ASP A 85 -9.14 -0.10 -7.23
CA ASP A 85 -9.05 -0.38 -8.67
C ASP A 85 -7.60 -0.47 -9.16
N TYR A 86 -6.69 0.29 -8.55
CA TYR A 86 -5.27 0.29 -8.90
C TYR A 86 -4.57 -1.00 -8.47
N GLU A 87 -4.89 -1.51 -7.27
CA GLU A 87 -4.19 -2.66 -6.72
C GLU A 87 -4.61 -3.95 -7.43
N VAL A 88 -3.63 -4.85 -7.65
CA VAL A 88 -3.89 -6.13 -8.31
C VAL A 88 -4.59 -7.11 -7.39
N LYS A 89 -5.17 -8.18 -7.96
CA LYS A 89 -5.98 -9.16 -7.21
C LYS A 89 -5.23 -9.89 -6.11
N ALA A 90 -3.89 -9.93 -6.16
CA ALA A 90 -3.09 -10.57 -5.13
C ALA A 90 -3.11 -9.81 -3.81
N TYR A 91 -3.54 -8.55 -3.83
CA TYR A 91 -3.65 -7.72 -2.63
C TYR A 91 -5.10 -7.69 -2.15
N ALA A 92 -5.28 -7.73 -0.84
CA ALA A 92 -6.57 -7.46 -0.20
C ALA A 92 -6.43 -6.25 0.71
N ARG A 93 -7.42 -5.36 0.68
CA ARG A 93 -7.46 -4.23 1.59
C ARG A 93 -7.85 -4.73 2.99
N ALA A 94 -6.99 -4.50 3.96
CA ALA A 94 -7.21 -4.88 5.34
C ALA A 94 -7.03 -3.68 6.27
N GLU A 95 -7.80 -3.63 7.34
CA GLU A 95 -7.59 -2.64 8.40
C GLU A 95 -6.52 -3.18 9.34
N ILE A 96 -5.50 -2.37 9.59
CA ILE A 96 -4.35 -2.75 10.43
C ILE A 96 -4.09 -1.66 11.46
N VAL A 97 -3.31 -1.99 12.49
CA VAL A 97 -2.83 -1.04 13.48
C VAL A 97 -1.34 -0.87 13.28
N LEU A 98 -0.92 0.38 13.06
CA LEU A 98 0.47 0.72 12.81
C LEU A 98 1.27 0.80 14.12
N GLU A 99 2.59 0.88 14.02
CA GLU A 99 3.48 1.01 15.18
C GLU A 99 3.08 2.20 16.06
N SER A 100 2.64 3.30 15.44
CA SER A 100 2.19 4.50 16.16
C SER A 100 0.89 4.30 16.95
N GLY A 101 0.19 3.18 16.76
CA GLY A 101 -1.13 2.93 17.33
C GLY A 101 -2.28 3.43 16.46
N VAL A 102 -1.98 4.02 15.31
CA VAL A 102 -2.98 4.54 14.39
C VAL A 102 -3.56 3.39 13.56
N ARG A 103 -4.89 3.38 13.41
CA ARG A 103 -5.56 2.42 12.52
C ARG A 103 -5.56 2.98 11.10
N ALA A 104 -5.23 2.12 10.14
CA ALA A 104 -5.18 2.47 8.73
C ALA A 104 -5.55 1.25 7.87
N PHE A 105 -5.89 1.51 6.60
CA PHE A 105 -6.00 0.44 5.62
C PHE A 105 -4.64 0.18 5.00
N ALA A 106 -4.40 -1.06 4.60
CA ALA A 106 -3.22 -1.42 3.83
C ALA A 106 -3.61 -2.54 2.86
N TYR A 107 -2.94 -2.60 1.72
CA TYR A 107 -3.12 -3.67 0.76
C TYR A 107 -2.08 -4.74 1.04
N VAL A 108 -2.53 -5.89 1.49
CA VAL A 108 -1.68 -6.98 1.94
C VAL A 108 -2.02 -8.25 1.16
N TRP A 109 -1.23 -9.30 1.35
CA TRP A 109 -1.43 -10.55 0.66
C TRP A 109 -2.82 -11.14 0.95
N ASP A 110 -3.51 -11.51 -0.13
CA ASP A 110 -4.81 -12.17 -0.07
C ASP A 110 -4.59 -13.67 -0.21
N SER A 111 -4.74 -14.36 0.89
CA SER A 111 -4.54 -15.82 0.95
C SER A 111 -5.72 -16.60 0.40
#